data_f2fdd9d859b14db868aae9d64434a318
#
_entry.id   f2fdd9d859b14db868aae9d64434a318
#
_cell.length_a   1.000
_cell.length_b   1.000
_cell.length_c   1.000
_cell.angle_alpha   90.00
_cell.angle_beta   90.00
_cell.angle_gamma   90.00
#
_symmetry.space_group_name_H-M   'P 1'
#
loop_
_entity.id
_entity.type
_entity.pdbx_description
1 polymer ?
#
loop_
_entity_poly.entity_id
_entity_poly.type
_entity_poly.pdbx_seq_one_letter_code
_entity_poly.pdbx_strand_id
1 'polypeptide(L)'
;LEKDVHCVAAIAITGDKAKQDDKDQNGMMMMLLFYLGKIEGEAPNFDLVKGLGKVAAIPNYETQVLPADLIRCAGEMEQQANRLDAVAKALDSESK
;
A
#
# COMPACT_ATOMS: atom_id res chain seq x y z
N LEU A 1 5.28 3.61 10.52
CA LEU A 1 5.14 4.78 9.63
C LEU A 1 6.09 4.74 8.45
N GLU A 2 7.39 4.53 8.72
CA GLU A 2 8.39 4.48 7.66
C GLU A 2 8.12 3.36 6.66
N LYS A 3 7.73 2.18 7.15
CA LYS A 3 7.39 1.04 6.29
C LYS A 3 6.18 1.34 5.43
N ASP A 4 5.21 2.08 5.95
CA ASP A 4 4.01 2.45 5.19
C ASP A 4 4.36 3.45 4.09
N VAL A 5 5.27 4.38 4.33
CA VAL A 5 5.76 5.31 3.32
C VAL A 5 6.45 4.54 2.19
N HIS A 6 7.26 3.53 2.53
CA HIS A 6 7.88 2.65 1.53
C HIS A 6 6.82 1.94 0.69
N CYS A 7 5.73 1.49 1.29
CA CYS A 7 4.65 0.85 0.54
C CYS A 7 4.00 1.81 -0.45
N VAL A 8 3.74 3.06 -0.02
CA VAL A 8 3.18 4.07 -0.92
C VAL A 8 4.12 4.30 -2.10
N ALA A 9 5.42 4.47 -1.84
CA ALA A 9 6.40 4.70 -2.90
C ALA A 9 6.48 3.52 -3.88
N ALA A 10 6.54 2.30 -3.34
CA ALA A 10 6.63 1.09 -4.16
C ALA A 10 5.41 0.92 -5.06
N ILE A 11 4.21 1.13 -4.51
CA ILE A 11 2.96 1.00 -5.24
C ILE A 11 2.86 2.08 -6.31
N ALA A 12 3.21 3.32 -5.98
CA ALA A 12 3.14 4.44 -6.92
C ALA A 12 4.08 4.24 -8.11
N ILE A 13 5.31 3.80 -7.86
CA ILE A 13 6.30 3.54 -8.92
C ILE A 13 5.83 2.39 -9.82
N THR A 14 5.36 1.31 -9.21
CA THR A 14 4.87 0.13 -9.95
C THR A 14 3.63 0.48 -10.76
N GLY A 15 2.69 1.24 -10.17
CA GLY A 15 1.48 1.68 -10.86
C GLY A 15 1.77 2.56 -12.07
N ASP A 16 2.78 3.42 -11.97
CA ASP A 16 3.19 4.28 -13.08
C ASP A 16 3.73 3.44 -14.24
N LYS A 17 4.43 2.37 -13.96
CA LYS A 17 4.96 1.46 -14.99
C LYS A 17 3.89 0.55 -15.59
N ALA A 18 2.80 0.29 -14.87
CA ALA A 18 1.74 -0.65 -15.28
C ALA A 18 0.52 0.05 -15.86
N LYS A 19 0.69 1.16 -16.55
CA LYS A 19 -0.39 2.02 -17.04
C LYS A 19 -1.36 1.38 -18.04
N GLN A 20 -1.11 0.16 -18.47
CA GLN A 20 -1.82 -0.43 -19.59
C GLN A 20 -2.98 -1.36 -19.22
N ASP A 21 -3.19 -1.64 -17.93
CA ASP A 21 -4.26 -2.53 -17.50
C ASP A 21 -5.11 -1.86 -16.42
N ASP A 22 -6.38 -1.55 -16.78
CA ASP A 22 -7.30 -0.85 -15.88
C ASP A 22 -7.58 -1.63 -14.59
N LYS A 23 -7.61 -2.95 -14.64
CA LYS A 23 -7.85 -3.78 -13.47
C LYS A 23 -6.70 -3.68 -12.46
N ASP A 24 -5.47 -3.72 -12.96
CA ASP A 24 -4.29 -3.60 -12.10
C ASP A 24 -4.21 -2.22 -11.50
N GLN A 25 -4.58 -1.18 -12.25
CA GLN A 25 -4.59 0.18 -11.74
C GLN A 25 -5.61 0.37 -10.62
N ASN A 26 -6.79 -0.21 -10.76
CA ASN A 26 -7.81 -0.13 -9.70
C ASN A 26 -7.34 -0.81 -8.41
N GLY A 27 -6.74 -1.99 -8.53
CA GLY A 27 -6.19 -2.70 -7.38
C GLY A 27 -5.09 -1.91 -6.70
N MET A 28 -4.19 -1.32 -7.49
CA MET A 28 -3.10 -0.51 -6.95
C MET A 28 -3.61 0.76 -6.30
N MET A 29 -4.64 1.38 -6.86
CA MET A 29 -5.24 2.56 -6.26
C MET A 29 -5.85 2.25 -4.90
N MET A 30 -6.52 1.10 -4.75
CA MET A 30 -7.07 0.68 -3.48
C MET A 30 -5.99 0.44 -2.44
N MET A 31 -4.87 -0.22 -2.84
CA MET A 31 -3.73 -0.41 -1.96
C MET A 31 -3.13 0.93 -1.54
N LEU A 32 -2.99 1.85 -2.48
CA LEU A 32 -2.46 3.18 -2.22
C LEU A 32 -3.33 3.92 -1.20
N LEU A 33 -4.65 3.91 -1.39
CA LEU A 33 -5.58 4.54 -0.47
C LEU A 33 -5.52 3.93 0.93
N PHE A 34 -5.35 2.61 1.01
CA PHE A 34 -5.20 1.93 2.28
C PHE A 34 -3.98 2.45 3.04
N TYR A 35 -2.82 2.51 2.39
CA TYR A 35 -1.59 2.97 3.05
C TYR A 35 -1.62 4.47 3.34
N LEU A 36 -2.23 5.28 2.46
CA LEU A 36 -2.40 6.71 2.72
C LEU A 36 -3.27 6.95 3.95
N GLY A 37 -4.38 6.21 4.07
CA GLY A 37 -5.25 6.30 5.24
C GLY A 37 -4.54 5.86 6.52
N LYS A 38 -3.73 4.81 6.43
CA LYS A 38 -2.97 4.31 7.56
C LYS A 38 -1.95 5.34 8.06
N ILE A 39 -1.23 5.97 7.13
CA ILE A 39 -0.25 7.01 7.46
C ILE A 39 -0.97 8.21 8.08
N GLU A 40 -2.06 8.65 7.49
CA GLU A 40 -2.83 9.78 8.00
C GLU A 40 -3.37 9.50 9.41
N GLY A 41 -3.82 8.28 9.66
CA GLY A 41 -4.28 7.89 10.98
C GLY A 41 -3.19 7.86 12.03
N GLU A 42 -1.98 7.42 11.67
CA GLU A 42 -0.83 7.35 12.58
C GLU A 42 -0.18 8.71 12.80
N ALA A 43 -0.10 9.53 11.76
CA ALA A 43 0.62 10.80 11.80
C ALA A 43 -0.08 11.83 10.90
N PRO A 44 -1.17 12.48 11.39
CA PRO A 44 -1.96 13.39 10.56
C PRO A 44 -1.17 14.54 9.95
N ASN A 45 -0.09 14.97 10.59
CA ASN A 45 0.71 16.10 10.15
C ASN A 45 1.98 15.68 9.40
N PHE A 46 2.08 14.42 9.02
CA PHE A 46 3.26 13.89 8.33
C PHE A 46 3.34 14.45 6.91
N ASP A 47 4.53 14.93 6.53
CA ASP A 47 4.78 15.42 5.17
C ASP A 47 5.09 14.24 4.26
N LEU A 48 4.06 13.72 3.61
CA LEU A 48 4.16 12.54 2.75
C LEU A 48 5.05 12.79 1.53
N VAL A 49 4.96 13.98 0.93
CA VAL A 49 5.78 14.32 -0.24
C VAL A 49 7.26 14.26 0.11
N LYS A 50 7.63 14.83 1.24
CA LYS A 50 9.01 14.80 1.72
C LYS A 50 9.45 13.37 2.05
N GLY A 51 8.58 12.58 2.67
CA GLY A 51 8.85 11.18 2.97
C GLY A 51 9.07 10.35 1.71
N LEU A 52 8.23 10.53 0.70
CA LEU A 52 8.39 9.85 -0.58
C LEU A 52 9.68 10.25 -1.28
N GLY A 53 10.06 11.53 -1.19
CA GLY A 53 11.32 12.01 -1.75
C GLY A 53 12.53 11.33 -1.11
N LYS A 54 12.49 11.09 0.19
CA LYS A 54 13.56 10.36 0.89
C LYS A 54 13.69 8.93 0.42
N VAL A 55 12.56 8.24 0.21
CA VAL A 55 12.58 6.87 -0.30
C VAL A 55 13.13 6.83 -1.72
N ALA A 56 12.67 7.73 -2.58
CA ALA A 56 13.13 7.80 -3.95
C ALA A 56 14.63 8.11 -4.06
N ALA A 57 15.19 8.78 -3.05
CA ALA A 57 16.61 9.13 -3.01
C ALA A 57 17.51 7.96 -2.55
N ILE A 58 16.93 6.85 -2.09
CA ILE A 58 17.71 5.68 -1.68
C ILE A 58 18.44 5.13 -2.92
N PRO A 59 19.79 4.96 -2.87
CA PRO A 59 20.54 4.45 -4.01
C PRO A 59 20.02 3.08 -4.45
N ASN A 60 19.78 2.91 -5.75
CA ASN A 60 19.32 1.65 -6.34
C ASN A 60 18.00 1.16 -5.77
N TYR A 61 17.11 2.09 -5.34
CA TYR A 61 15.84 1.72 -4.75
C TYR A 61 15.03 0.79 -5.65
N GLU A 62 14.87 1.14 -6.93
CA GLU A 62 14.03 0.37 -7.85
C GLU A 62 14.53 -1.06 -8.08
N THR A 63 15.84 -1.28 -8.02
CA THR A 63 16.43 -2.58 -8.33
C THR A 63 16.67 -3.43 -7.10
N GLN A 64 16.98 -2.82 -5.95
CA GLN A 64 17.39 -3.55 -4.76
C GLN A 64 16.38 -3.54 -3.63
N VAL A 65 15.63 -2.46 -3.47
CA VAL A 65 14.70 -2.30 -2.35
C VAL A 65 13.25 -2.51 -2.77
N LEU A 66 12.87 -1.98 -3.92
CA LEU A 66 11.48 -2.02 -4.41
C LEU A 66 10.90 -3.44 -4.47
N PRO A 67 11.60 -4.46 -5.02
CA PRO A 67 11.02 -5.80 -5.06
C PRO A 67 10.70 -6.38 -3.69
N ALA A 68 11.58 -6.16 -2.72
CA ALA A 68 11.34 -6.62 -1.34
C ALA A 68 10.17 -5.89 -0.71
N ASP A 69 10.08 -4.57 -0.91
CA ASP A 69 8.97 -3.77 -0.40
C ASP A 69 7.64 -4.22 -1.01
N LEU A 70 7.60 -4.49 -2.31
CA LEU A 70 6.38 -4.95 -2.96
C LEU A 70 5.89 -6.29 -2.39
N ILE A 71 6.80 -7.23 -2.16
CA ILE A 71 6.45 -8.52 -1.59
C ILE A 71 5.88 -8.35 -0.19
N ARG A 72 6.54 -7.55 0.64
CA ARG A 72 6.08 -7.28 2.00
C ARG A 72 4.72 -6.59 2.02
N CYS A 73 4.55 -5.56 1.19
CA CYS A 73 3.30 -4.80 1.13
C CYS A 73 2.15 -5.65 0.61
N ALA A 74 2.40 -6.49 -0.39
CA ALA A 74 1.39 -7.42 -0.90
C ALA A 74 0.97 -8.42 0.18
N GLY A 75 1.91 -8.93 0.99
CA GLY A 75 1.60 -9.81 2.09
C GLY A 75 0.75 -9.14 3.16
N GLU A 76 1.04 -7.89 3.49
CA GLU A 76 0.24 -7.11 4.44
C GLU A 76 -1.18 -6.91 3.93
N MET A 77 -1.34 -6.60 2.64
CA MET A 77 -2.66 -6.44 2.03
C MET A 77 -3.45 -7.74 2.02
N GLU A 78 -2.79 -8.85 1.77
CA GLU A 78 -3.44 -10.16 1.83
C GLU A 78 -3.98 -10.45 3.23
N GLN A 79 -3.22 -10.14 4.27
CA GLN A 79 -3.67 -10.29 5.65
C GLN A 79 -4.89 -9.41 5.93
N GLN A 80 -4.92 -8.18 5.43
CA GLN A 80 -6.06 -7.28 5.63
C GLN A 80 -7.29 -7.79 4.86
N ALA A 81 -7.12 -8.32 3.67
CA ALA A 81 -8.22 -8.91 2.91
C ALA A 81 -8.84 -10.08 3.66
N ASN A 82 -8.01 -10.93 4.29
CA ASN A 82 -8.49 -12.04 5.08
C ASN A 82 -9.27 -11.57 6.31
N ARG A 83 -8.83 -10.51 6.96
CA ARG A 83 -9.52 -9.93 8.10
C ARG A 83 -10.88 -9.35 7.70
N LEU A 84 -10.94 -8.66 6.56
CA LEU A 84 -12.20 -8.11 6.05
C LEU A 84 -13.18 -9.24 5.72
N ASP A 85 -12.70 -10.33 5.14
CA ASP A 85 -13.53 -11.48 4.84
C ASP A 85 -14.11 -12.09 6.13
N ALA A 86 -13.29 -12.23 7.15
CA ALA A 86 -13.74 -12.74 8.44
C ALA A 86 -14.80 -11.83 9.10
N VAL A 87 -14.61 -10.51 9.02
CA VAL A 87 -15.57 -9.53 9.53
C VAL A 87 -16.89 -9.63 8.75
N ALA A 88 -16.81 -9.72 7.42
CA ALA A 88 -17.99 -9.84 6.58
C ALA A 88 -18.80 -11.10 6.92
N LYS A 89 -18.12 -12.22 7.15
CA LYS A 89 -18.78 -13.47 7.54
C LYS A 89 -19.45 -13.36 8.91
N ALA A 90 -18.79 -12.70 9.87
CA ALA A 90 -19.36 -12.50 11.19
C ALA A 90 -20.62 -11.64 11.13
N LEU A 91 -20.59 -10.56 10.34
CA LEU A 91 -21.75 -9.69 10.17
C LEU A 91 -22.92 -10.41 9.48
N ASP A 92 -22.61 -11.23 8.49
CA ASP A 92 -23.63 -12.02 7.80
C ASP A 92 -24.31 -13.01 8.75
N SER A 93 -23.54 -13.65 9.62
CA SER A 93 -24.10 -14.56 10.64
C SER A 93 -25.02 -13.86 11.62
N GLU A 94 -24.69 -12.64 12.03
CA GLU A 94 -25.50 -11.88 12.96
C GLU A 94 -26.80 -11.35 12.36
N SER A 95 -26.81 -11.13 11.05
CA SER A 95 -28.01 -10.61 10.37
C SER A 95 -29.02 -11.70 10.03
N LYS A 96 -28.70 -12.95 10.30
CA LYS A 96 -29.61 -14.08 10.16
C LYS A 96 -30.21 -14.43 11.48
#